data_85fbe00cb2da20de8565e1b8c151724c
#
_entry.id   85fbe00cb2da20de8565e1b8c151724c
#
_cell.length_a   1.000
_cell.length_b   1.000
_cell.length_c   1.000
_cell.angle_alpha   90.00
_cell.angle_beta   90.00
_cell.angle_gamma   90.00
#
_symmetry.space_group_name_H-M   'P 1'
#
loop_
_entity.id
_entity.type
_entity.pdbx_description
1 polymer ?
#
loop_
_entity_poly.entity_id
_entity_poly.type
_entity_poly.pdbx_seq_one_letter_code
_entity_poly.pdbx_strand_id
1 'polypeptide(L)'
;MKSYQGTRTEHGAAVVVNDDGQCRALDPRHDLRDHSPTGFEWGDGGGGPAQLALALAADVLGNDEVAQAVYQRLKFRLIGVLPPEGWILTEDHLRTEIESLRHERRRGR
;
A
#
# COMPACT_ATOMS: atom_id res chain seq x y z
N MET A 1 14.23 -1.89 -9.98
CA MET A 1 13.38 -0.98 -9.20
C MET A 1 11.93 -1.43 -9.31
N LYS A 2 11.19 -1.37 -8.22
CA LYS A 2 9.81 -1.82 -8.21
C LYS A 2 8.83 -0.70 -8.51
N SER A 3 7.73 -1.07 -9.12
CA SER A 3 6.56 -0.20 -9.22
C SER A 3 5.32 -1.02 -8.93
N TYR A 4 4.26 -0.33 -8.57
CA TYR A 4 2.99 -0.95 -8.17
C TYR A 4 1.88 -0.32 -8.98
N GLN A 5 0.99 -1.16 -9.50
CA GLN A 5 -0.09 -0.67 -10.34
C GLN A 5 -1.43 -1.22 -9.86
N GLY A 6 -2.36 -0.31 -9.59
CA GLY A 6 -3.72 -0.66 -9.27
C GLY A 6 -4.61 -0.48 -10.48
N THR A 7 -5.42 -1.49 -10.79
CA THR A 7 -6.38 -1.44 -11.89
C THR A 7 -7.70 -1.99 -11.42
N ARG A 8 -8.77 -1.57 -12.10
CA ARG A 8 -10.10 -2.13 -11.87
C ARG A 8 -10.47 -3.00 -13.05
N THR A 9 -10.93 -4.20 -12.74
CA THR A 9 -11.37 -5.16 -13.74
C THR A 9 -12.82 -5.51 -13.45
N GLU A 10 -13.44 -6.28 -14.33
CA GLU A 10 -14.79 -6.79 -14.08
C GLU A 10 -14.86 -7.69 -12.85
N HIS A 11 -13.72 -8.18 -12.39
CA HIS A 11 -13.63 -9.02 -11.19
C HIS A 11 -13.22 -8.23 -9.94
N GLY A 12 -13.11 -6.91 -10.04
CA GLY A 12 -12.77 -6.04 -8.92
C GLY A 12 -11.40 -5.38 -9.05
N ALA A 13 -10.90 -4.88 -7.94
CA ALA A 13 -9.63 -4.19 -7.88
C ALA A 13 -8.47 -5.19 -7.85
N ALA A 14 -7.42 -4.90 -8.59
CA ALA A 14 -6.23 -5.75 -8.64
C ALA A 14 -4.97 -4.89 -8.51
N VAL A 15 -3.96 -5.39 -7.80
CA VAL A 15 -2.69 -4.69 -7.65
C VAL A 15 -1.56 -5.62 -8.05
N VAL A 16 -0.73 -5.14 -8.97
CA VAL A 16 0.39 -5.89 -9.52
C VAL A 16 1.69 -5.18 -9.17
N VAL A 17 2.68 -5.97 -8.77
CA VAL A 17 4.04 -5.49 -8.55
C VAL A 17 4.86 -5.79 -9.80
N ASN A 18 5.51 -4.77 -10.34
CA ASN A 18 6.49 -4.94 -11.41
C ASN A 18 7.88 -4.78 -10.78
N ASP A 19 8.64 -5.87 -10.77
CA ASP A 19 9.95 -5.91 -10.13
C ASP A 19 10.98 -6.21 -11.21
N ASP A 20 11.59 -5.15 -11.77
CA ASP A 20 12.59 -5.25 -12.84
C ASP A 20 12.09 -6.07 -14.04
N GLY A 21 10.84 -5.80 -14.43
CA GLY A 21 10.22 -6.46 -15.59
C GLY A 21 9.49 -7.74 -15.26
N GLN A 22 9.58 -8.23 -14.02
CA GLN A 22 8.83 -9.41 -13.57
C GLN A 22 7.60 -8.96 -12.82
N CYS A 23 6.44 -9.41 -13.25
CA CYS A 23 5.16 -9.03 -12.65
C CYS A 23 4.65 -10.12 -11.72
N ARG A 24 4.10 -9.70 -10.59
CA ARG A 24 3.45 -10.63 -9.66
C ARG A 24 2.31 -9.90 -8.95
N ALA A 25 1.35 -10.67 -8.46
CA ALA A 25 0.30 -10.09 -7.63
C ALA A 25 0.90 -9.63 -6.30
N LEU A 26 0.39 -8.52 -5.78
CA LEU A 26 0.81 -8.06 -4.46
C LEU A 26 0.19 -8.96 -3.40
N ASP A 27 1.03 -9.49 -2.50
CA ASP A 27 0.57 -10.32 -1.38
C ASP A 27 -0.20 -9.44 -0.40
N PRO A 28 -1.45 -9.75 -0.07
CA PRO A 28 -2.22 -8.92 0.86
C PRO A 28 -1.74 -8.93 2.31
N ARG A 29 -0.89 -9.89 2.67
CA ARG A 29 -0.31 -10.01 4.01
C ARG A 29 -1.37 -10.20 5.09
N HIS A 30 -2.33 -11.06 4.82
CA HIS A 30 -3.35 -11.44 5.83
C HIS A 30 -2.72 -12.08 7.06
N ASP A 31 -1.49 -12.59 6.92
CA ASP A 31 -0.72 -13.12 8.04
C ASP A 31 -0.41 -12.04 9.09
N LEU A 32 -0.34 -10.77 8.68
CA LEU A 32 -0.09 -9.66 9.60
C LEU A 32 -1.37 -9.08 10.16
N ARG A 33 -2.32 -8.73 9.30
CA ARG A 33 -3.61 -8.17 9.67
C ARG A 33 -4.63 -8.53 8.60
N ASP A 34 -5.86 -8.71 8.98
CA ASP A 34 -6.94 -9.01 8.04
C ASP A 34 -8.02 -7.94 8.16
N HIS A 35 -7.83 -6.85 7.39
CA HIS A 35 -8.80 -5.75 7.30
C HIS A 35 -9.79 -5.97 6.17
N SER A 36 -9.41 -6.79 5.18
CA SER A 36 -10.25 -7.05 4.02
C SER A 36 -9.94 -8.45 3.49
N PRO A 37 -10.76 -9.45 3.86
CA PRO A 37 -10.50 -10.82 3.42
C PRO A 37 -10.66 -11.01 1.91
N THR A 38 -11.37 -10.10 1.22
CA THR A 38 -11.68 -10.26 -0.19
C THR A 38 -10.77 -9.47 -1.13
N GLY A 39 -9.83 -8.67 -0.61
CA GLY A 39 -8.86 -8.00 -1.48
C GLY A 39 -8.62 -6.54 -1.14
N PHE A 40 -8.08 -5.83 -2.13
CA PHE A 40 -7.66 -4.45 -1.98
C PHE A 40 -8.72 -3.47 -2.47
N GLU A 41 -8.65 -2.25 -1.95
CA GLU A 41 -9.38 -1.11 -2.46
C GLU A 41 -8.55 0.15 -2.25
N TRP A 42 -9.01 1.27 -2.79
CA TRP A 42 -8.38 2.57 -2.63
C TRP A 42 -9.41 3.67 -2.88
N GLY A 43 -9.04 4.91 -2.57
CA GLY A 43 -9.91 6.04 -2.78
C GLY A 43 -10.87 6.34 -1.62
N ASP A 44 -10.74 5.61 -0.52
CA ASP A 44 -11.50 5.87 0.71
C ASP A 44 -10.73 5.36 1.92
N GLY A 45 -11.31 5.40 3.09
CA GLY A 45 -10.63 5.03 4.33
C GLY A 45 -11.06 3.70 4.94
N GLY A 46 -11.68 2.82 4.16
CA GLY A 46 -12.19 1.54 4.66
C GLY A 46 -11.13 0.46 4.83
N GLY A 47 -11.61 -0.78 4.98
CA GLY A 47 -10.75 -1.94 5.21
C GLY A 47 -9.91 -2.34 4.01
N GLY A 48 -10.47 -2.25 2.80
CA GLY A 48 -9.71 -2.54 1.58
C GLY A 48 -8.49 -1.64 1.42
N PRO A 49 -8.65 -0.31 1.59
CA PRO A 49 -7.50 0.60 1.60
C PRO A 49 -6.51 0.32 2.73
N ALA A 50 -6.96 -0.06 3.91
CA ALA A 50 -6.07 -0.42 5.01
C ALA A 50 -5.23 -1.65 4.65
N GLN A 51 -5.85 -2.65 4.05
CA GLN A 51 -5.14 -3.85 3.63
C GLN A 51 -4.10 -3.52 2.57
N LEU A 52 -4.45 -2.66 1.61
CA LEU A 52 -3.52 -2.24 0.57
C LEU A 52 -2.33 -1.47 1.15
N ALA A 53 -2.58 -0.54 2.07
CA ALA A 53 -1.51 0.24 2.70
C ALA A 53 -0.52 -0.68 3.42
N LEU A 54 -1.03 -1.66 4.15
CA LEU A 54 -0.18 -2.62 4.85
C LEU A 54 0.66 -3.43 3.87
N ALA A 55 0.02 -3.95 2.82
CA ALA A 55 0.69 -4.78 1.84
C ALA A 55 1.80 -4.01 1.11
N LEU A 56 1.52 -2.78 0.70
CA LEU A 56 2.51 -1.94 0.03
C LEU A 56 3.68 -1.62 0.95
N ALA A 57 3.40 -1.23 2.18
CA ALA A 57 4.46 -0.92 3.14
C ALA A 57 5.34 -2.14 3.42
N ALA A 58 4.72 -3.30 3.61
CA ALA A 58 5.47 -4.53 3.87
C ALA A 58 6.35 -4.91 2.69
N ASP A 59 5.81 -4.80 1.47
CA ASP A 59 6.57 -5.18 0.28
C ASP A 59 7.74 -4.23 0.01
N VAL A 60 7.51 -2.93 0.13
CA VAL A 60 8.55 -1.95 -0.20
C VAL A 60 9.64 -1.89 0.86
N LEU A 61 9.29 -2.09 2.13
CA LEU A 61 10.26 -1.98 3.22
C LEU A 61 10.99 -3.28 3.51
N GLY A 62 10.35 -4.42 3.26
CA GLY A 62 10.90 -5.70 3.69
C GLY A 62 11.02 -5.80 5.20
N ASN A 63 10.18 -5.06 5.94
CA ASN A 63 10.22 -4.99 7.40
C ASN A 63 8.78 -4.92 7.91
N ASP A 64 8.30 -6.06 8.40
CA ASP A 64 6.89 -6.20 8.80
C ASP A 64 6.55 -5.35 10.02
N GLU A 65 7.51 -5.18 10.93
CA GLU A 65 7.29 -4.39 12.14
C GLU A 65 7.04 -2.92 11.81
N VAL A 66 7.92 -2.35 10.96
CA VAL A 66 7.77 -0.96 10.55
C VAL A 66 6.50 -0.78 9.71
N ALA A 67 6.22 -1.75 8.84
CA ALA A 67 5.00 -1.69 8.02
C ALA A 67 3.75 -1.59 8.89
N GLN A 68 3.67 -2.40 9.93
CA GLN A 68 2.53 -2.37 10.84
C GLN A 68 2.46 -1.07 11.65
N ALA A 69 3.60 -0.43 11.88
CA ALA A 69 3.63 0.83 12.62
C ALA A 69 3.15 2.02 11.79
N VAL A 70 3.29 1.98 10.45
CA VAL A 70 3.02 3.15 9.61
C VAL A 70 1.79 3.03 8.71
N TYR A 71 1.26 1.83 8.49
CA TYR A 71 0.30 1.63 7.39
C TYR A 71 -1.01 2.38 7.57
N GLN A 72 -1.50 2.58 8.79
CA GLN A 72 -2.75 3.33 8.99
C GLN A 72 -2.61 4.79 8.56
N ARG A 73 -1.47 5.39 8.88
CA ARG A 73 -1.19 6.76 8.44
C ARG A 73 -0.97 6.83 6.94
N LEU A 74 -0.31 5.82 6.38
CA LEU A 74 -0.13 5.72 4.93
C LEU A 74 -1.47 5.61 4.22
N LYS A 75 -2.42 4.87 4.80
CA LYS A 75 -3.76 4.76 4.25
C LYS A 75 -4.40 6.15 4.12
N PHE A 76 -4.41 6.93 5.17
CA PHE A 76 -5.03 8.26 5.13
C PHE A 76 -4.26 9.23 4.25
N ARG A 77 -2.93 9.16 4.28
CA ARG A 77 -2.08 10.10 3.55
C ARG A 77 -2.07 9.87 2.05
N LEU A 78 -2.09 8.63 1.63
CA LEU A 78 -1.87 8.27 0.24
C LEU A 78 -2.98 7.40 -0.35
N ILE A 79 -3.26 6.26 0.26
CA ILE A 79 -4.11 5.24 -0.37
C ILE A 79 -5.54 5.73 -0.51
N GLY A 80 -6.05 6.40 0.50
CA GLY A 80 -7.43 6.89 0.49
C GLY A 80 -7.69 8.00 -0.50
N VAL A 81 -6.65 8.62 -1.05
CA VAL A 81 -6.78 9.71 -2.02
C VAL A 81 -6.28 9.32 -3.42
N LEU A 82 -5.97 8.06 -3.65
CA LEU A 82 -5.58 7.60 -4.98
C LEU A 82 -6.75 7.71 -5.95
N PRO A 83 -6.47 7.96 -7.23
CA PRO A 83 -7.54 8.03 -8.24
C PRO A 83 -8.35 6.73 -8.27
N PRO A 84 -9.69 6.81 -8.20
CA PRO A 84 -10.51 5.60 -8.14
C PRO A 84 -10.34 4.65 -9.32
N GLU A 85 -10.08 5.19 -10.51
CA GLU A 85 -10.00 4.38 -11.73
C GLU A 85 -8.71 3.58 -11.85
N GLY A 86 -7.65 3.98 -11.15
CA GLY A 86 -6.38 3.27 -11.20
C GLY A 86 -5.21 4.19 -10.94
N TRP A 87 -4.03 3.59 -10.70
CA TRP A 87 -2.84 4.37 -10.32
C TRP A 87 -1.58 3.55 -10.55
N ILE A 88 -0.47 4.26 -10.61
CA ILE A 88 0.88 3.67 -10.58
C ILE A 88 1.68 4.39 -9.50
N LEU A 89 2.32 3.62 -8.63
CA LEU A 89 3.20 4.14 -7.60
C LEU A 89 4.58 3.52 -7.77
N THR A 90 5.62 4.33 -7.67
CA THR A 90 6.98 3.83 -7.72
C THR A 90 7.46 3.48 -6.32
N GLU A 91 8.45 2.62 -6.26
CA GLU A 91 9.12 2.28 -5.00
C GLU A 91 9.64 3.53 -4.30
N ASP A 92 10.27 4.44 -5.05
CA ASP A 92 10.83 5.68 -4.49
C ASP A 92 9.74 6.57 -3.89
N HIS A 93 8.60 6.69 -4.58
CA HIS A 93 7.49 7.49 -4.06
C HIS A 93 6.99 6.93 -2.73
N LEU A 94 6.79 5.61 -2.67
CA LEU A 94 6.32 4.96 -1.44
C LEU A 94 7.32 5.13 -0.30
N ARG A 95 8.62 4.95 -0.58
CA ARG A 95 9.65 5.13 0.45
C ARG A 95 9.67 6.56 0.97
N THR A 96 9.54 7.52 0.08
CA THR A 96 9.51 8.94 0.46
C THR A 96 8.32 9.24 1.37
N GLU A 97 7.13 8.74 0.99
CA GLU A 97 5.94 8.96 1.81
C GLU A 97 6.06 8.30 3.19
N ILE A 98 6.56 7.07 3.23
CA ILE A 98 6.74 6.36 4.49
C ILE A 98 7.77 7.06 5.37
N GLU A 99 8.88 7.50 4.79
CA GLU A 99 9.91 8.20 5.57
C GLU A 99 9.38 9.51 6.14
N SER A 100 8.56 10.22 5.35
CA SER A 100 7.92 11.44 5.83
C SER A 100 7.01 11.16 7.02
N LEU A 101 6.23 10.08 6.98
CA LEU A 101 5.37 9.69 8.10
C LEU A 101 6.17 9.33 9.36
N ARG A 102 7.28 8.63 9.19
CA ARG A 102 8.16 8.28 10.31
C ARG A 102 8.77 9.54 10.93
N HIS A 103 9.13 10.49 10.10
CA HIS A 103 9.71 11.75 10.54
C HIS A 103 8.68 12.58 11.34
N GLU A 104 7.45 12.67 10.84
CA GLU A 104 6.36 13.35 11.53
C GLU A 104 6.11 12.73 12.90
N ARG A 105 6.13 11.41 12.97
CA ARG A 105 5.91 10.71 14.23
C ARG A 105 6.94 11.09 15.28
N ARG A 106 8.22 11.23 14.86
CA ARG A 106 9.27 11.66 15.78
C ARG A 106 9.07 13.09 16.24
N ARG A 107 8.68 13.97 15.33
CA ARG A 107 8.55 15.39 15.61
C ARG A 107 7.28 15.72 16.38
N GLY A 108 6.29 14.90 16.31
CA GLY A 108 5.02 15.10 17.00
C GLY A 108 5.05 14.76 18.49
N ARG A 109 6.19 14.54 19.04
CA ARG A 109 6.36 14.12 20.44
C ARG A 109 6.55 15.28 21.37
#